data_aff14349165e66111a077ef9c72ff735
#
_entry.id   aff14349165e66111a077ef9c72ff735
#
_cell.length_a   1.000
_cell.length_b   1.000
_cell.length_c   1.000
_cell.angle_alpha   90.00
_cell.angle_beta   90.00
_cell.angle_gamma   90.00
#
_symmetry.space_group_name_H-M   'P 1'
#
loop_
_entity.id
_entity.type
_entity.pdbx_description
1 polymer ?
#
loop_
_entity_poly.entity_id
_entity_poly.type
_entity_poly.pdbx_seq_one_letter_code
_entity_poly.pdbx_strand_id
1 'polypeptide(L)'
;EKFNAAYPADFICEAIDQTRGWFYTLMTIGTLVFDKSSYKTVLCLGHILDKDGRKMSKHLGNVLEPMPLMNQHGADAVRWYMLAAGSPWSARRVGHDAISDVVRKTLLTYWNTISFFTLYANAADFEVSKVSTDLTLMDKWILSELNKLILGVDQALENFDSQEAGQLLAAFIDDLSNWYVRRSRRRFWDGDEVALNTLYFCLKNLTLLLAPMVPFIAEHVWQSLIKVAQSDQVESVHLADFPIADKKLVDENLSTSVALSRRLVELGRSARAESGVKIRQPLSRALVSAPGWAKISEEIKTHIAEELNILKLDGIHVAEADLVDVSVKANF
;
A
#
# COMPACT_ATOMS: atom_id res chain seq x y z
N GLU A 1 -4.07 36.76 22.05
CA GLU A 1 -3.95 35.34 22.46
C GLU A 1 -4.09 34.40 21.26
N LYS A 2 -5.20 34.41 20.50
CA LYS A 2 -5.45 33.52 19.34
C LYS A 2 -4.35 33.60 18.27
N PHE A 3 -3.86 34.81 17.97
CA PHE A 3 -2.77 34.97 16.99
C PHE A 3 -1.48 34.30 17.47
N ASN A 4 -1.07 34.49 18.70
CA ASN A 4 0.15 33.91 19.25
C ASN A 4 0.10 32.37 19.36
N ALA A 5 -1.09 31.78 19.44
CA ALA A 5 -1.28 30.33 19.45
C ALA A 5 -1.21 29.71 18.05
N ALA A 6 -1.51 30.50 17.00
CA ALA A 6 -1.55 30.03 15.60
C ALA A 6 -0.40 30.54 14.72
N TYR A 7 0.48 31.40 15.26
CA TYR A 7 1.59 31.99 14.52
C TYR A 7 2.96 31.56 15.09
N PRO A 8 3.87 31.06 14.26
CA PRO A 8 3.75 30.81 12.81
C PRO A 8 2.84 29.62 12.51
N ALA A 9 2.30 29.54 11.28
CA ALA A 9 1.56 28.38 10.81
C ALA A 9 2.45 27.14 10.83
N ASP A 10 1.91 25.98 11.20
CA ASP A 10 2.68 24.74 11.23
C ASP A 10 3.03 24.25 9.82
N PHE A 11 2.08 24.40 8.87
CA PHE A 11 2.23 23.90 7.52
C PHE A 11 1.49 24.79 6.51
N ILE A 12 2.12 25.07 5.36
CA ILE A 12 1.48 25.66 4.18
C ILE A 12 1.84 24.88 2.92
N CYS A 13 0.95 24.86 1.94
CA CYS A 13 1.13 24.10 0.70
C CYS A 13 0.53 24.87 -0.48
N GLU A 14 1.34 25.10 -1.50
CA GLU A 14 0.93 25.68 -2.79
C GLU A 14 1.96 25.34 -3.88
N ALA A 15 1.65 25.70 -5.13
CA ALA A 15 2.52 25.45 -6.27
C ALA A 15 3.76 26.36 -6.28
N ILE A 16 4.78 25.96 -7.04
CA ILE A 16 6.10 26.61 -7.10
C ILE A 16 6.07 28.07 -7.53
N ASP A 17 5.03 28.51 -8.28
CA ASP A 17 4.86 29.91 -8.65
C ASP A 17 4.65 30.83 -7.44
N GLN A 18 4.17 30.29 -6.32
CA GLN A 18 3.97 31.04 -5.06
C GLN A 18 5.27 31.40 -4.34
N THR A 19 6.41 30.91 -4.78
CA THR A 19 7.73 31.41 -4.38
C THR A 19 7.95 32.88 -4.77
N ARG A 20 7.19 33.37 -5.75
CA ARG A 20 7.14 34.79 -6.18
C ARG A 20 5.76 35.43 -5.90
N GLY A 21 4.95 34.83 -5.04
CA GLY A 21 3.62 35.27 -4.69
C GLY A 21 3.36 35.13 -3.20
N TRP A 22 2.48 34.23 -2.81
CA TRP A 22 1.99 34.08 -1.44
C TRP A 22 3.08 33.70 -0.44
N PHE A 23 3.95 32.74 -0.75
CA PHE A 23 5.05 32.35 0.13
C PHE A 23 5.99 33.53 0.41
N TYR A 24 6.38 34.26 -0.65
CA TYR A 24 7.23 35.43 -0.53
C TYR A 24 6.56 36.54 0.29
N THR A 25 5.30 36.84 0.03
CA THR A 25 4.55 37.88 0.74
C THR A 25 4.42 37.57 2.22
N LEU A 26 4.05 36.32 2.57
CA LEU A 26 3.97 35.88 3.97
C LEU A 26 5.31 35.98 4.69
N MET A 27 6.38 35.54 4.05
CA MET A 27 7.74 35.61 4.60
C MET A 27 8.15 37.06 4.84
N THR A 28 7.91 37.95 3.86
CA THR A 28 8.24 39.37 3.97
C THR A 28 7.49 40.05 5.11
N ILE A 29 6.17 39.84 5.22
CA ILE A 29 5.37 40.43 6.28
C ILE A 29 5.80 39.87 7.66
N GLY A 30 5.99 38.54 7.75
CA GLY A 30 6.43 37.89 8.98
C GLY A 30 7.76 38.45 9.48
N THR A 31 8.73 38.58 8.58
CA THR A 31 10.06 39.11 8.93
C THR A 31 10.00 40.60 9.34
N LEU A 32 9.31 41.44 8.53
CA LEU A 32 9.27 42.89 8.81
C LEU A 32 8.45 43.28 10.03
N VAL A 33 7.37 42.55 10.34
CA VAL A 33 6.43 42.91 11.41
C VAL A 33 6.70 42.14 12.72
N PHE A 34 7.11 40.86 12.60
CA PHE A 34 7.22 39.95 13.73
C PHE A 34 8.62 39.39 13.95
N ASP A 35 9.60 39.77 13.11
CA ASP A 35 10.99 39.29 13.13
C ASP A 35 11.12 37.76 13.13
N LYS A 36 10.21 37.07 12.43
CA LYS A 36 10.26 35.61 12.24
C LYS A 36 9.42 35.16 11.06
N SER A 37 9.67 33.94 10.60
CA SER A 37 8.89 33.31 9.53
C SER A 37 7.41 33.21 9.88
N SER A 38 6.54 33.38 8.90
CA SER A 38 5.09 33.16 9.04
C SER A 38 4.67 31.68 9.04
N TYR A 39 5.59 30.77 8.69
CA TYR A 39 5.34 29.33 8.65
C TYR A 39 6.59 28.54 9.05
N LYS A 40 6.35 27.32 9.59
CA LYS A 40 7.40 26.38 10.00
C LYS A 40 7.77 25.45 8.84
N THR A 41 6.77 24.91 8.15
CA THR A 41 6.94 23.97 7.05
C THR A 41 6.19 24.46 5.82
N VAL A 42 6.83 24.34 4.64
CA VAL A 42 6.22 24.65 3.35
C VAL A 42 6.40 23.46 2.41
N LEU A 43 5.29 22.96 1.87
CA LEU A 43 5.30 22.01 0.77
C LEU A 43 5.08 22.77 -0.55
N CYS A 44 6.15 22.84 -1.36
CA CYS A 44 6.13 23.52 -2.64
C CYS A 44 5.84 22.51 -3.75
N LEU A 45 4.63 22.54 -4.30
CA LEU A 45 4.19 21.58 -5.30
C LEU A 45 4.80 21.87 -6.69
N GLY A 46 5.19 20.81 -7.39
CA GLY A 46 5.63 20.85 -8.77
C GLY A 46 4.49 21.13 -9.75
N HIS A 47 4.85 21.43 -11.01
CA HIS A 47 3.86 21.65 -12.05
C HIS A 47 3.11 20.38 -12.44
N ILE A 48 1.83 20.53 -12.74
CA ILE A 48 1.03 19.50 -13.39
C ILE A 48 1.15 19.68 -14.91
N LEU A 49 1.55 18.61 -15.58
CA LEU A 49 1.80 18.56 -17.02
C LEU A 49 0.75 17.65 -17.69
N ASP A 50 0.52 17.84 -18.98
CA ASP A 50 -0.30 16.92 -19.77
C ASP A 50 0.38 15.53 -19.90
N LYS A 51 -0.31 14.59 -20.53
CA LYS A 51 0.19 13.22 -20.74
C LYS A 51 1.54 13.18 -21.50
N ASP A 52 1.82 14.17 -22.35
CA ASP A 52 3.02 14.28 -23.14
C ASP A 52 4.15 15.04 -22.42
N GLY A 53 3.90 15.52 -21.19
CA GLY A 53 4.85 16.24 -20.38
C GLY A 53 4.95 17.74 -20.70
N ARG A 54 3.96 18.30 -21.40
CA ARG A 54 3.91 19.72 -21.72
C ARG A 54 3.11 20.49 -20.67
N LYS A 55 3.48 21.75 -20.43
CA LYS A 55 2.70 22.64 -19.56
C LYS A 55 1.29 22.82 -20.12
N MET A 56 0.29 22.62 -19.27
CA MET A 56 -1.11 22.83 -19.63
C MET A 56 -1.40 24.31 -19.87
N SER A 57 -2.05 24.63 -20.97
CA SER A 57 -2.53 25.98 -21.25
C SER A 57 -3.83 25.94 -22.05
N LYS A 58 -4.70 26.94 -21.86
CA LYS A 58 -5.95 27.09 -22.61
C LYS A 58 -5.69 27.23 -24.11
N HIS A 59 -4.59 27.90 -24.49
CA HIS A 59 -4.22 28.09 -25.91
C HIS A 59 -3.85 26.78 -26.61
N LEU A 60 -3.25 25.84 -25.90
CA LEU A 60 -2.89 24.53 -26.44
C LEU A 60 -4.04 23.53 -26.39
N GLY A 61 -5.14 23.87 -25.71
CA GLY A 61 -6.31 22.97 -25.57
C GLY A 61 -5.99 21.67 -24.81
N ASN A 62 -4.88 21.64 -24.06
CA ASN A 62 -4.41 20.45 -23.34
C ASN A 62 -4.70 20.50 -21.83
N VAL A 63 -5.60 21.38 -21.41
CA VAL A 63 -6.02 21.49 -20.01
C VAL A 63 -6.96 20.34 -19.67
N LEU A 64 -6.62 19.59 -18.62
CA LEU A 64 -7.51 18.59 -18.03
C LEU A 64 -8.39 19.26 -16.99
N GLU A 65 -9.68 19.34 -17.30
CA GLU A 65 -10.67 19.87 -16.38
C GLU A 65 -10.91 18.87 -15.22
N PRO A 66 -10.80 19.29 -13.94
CA PRO A 66 -10.90 18.37 -12.80
C PRO A 66 -12.26 17.67 -12.69
N MET A 67 -13.36 18.38 -12.94
CA MET A 67 -14.70 17.80 -12.77
C MET A 67 -15.01 16.67 -13.76
N PRO A 68 -14.77 16.79 -15.07
CA PRO A 68 -14.88 15.66 -15.99
C PRO A 68 -13.99 14.46 -15.60
N LEU A 69 -12.77 14.74 -15.14
CA LEU A 69 -11.82 13.71 -14.70
C LEU A 69 -12.36 12.94 -13.47
N MET A 70 -12.89 13.66 -12.48
CA MET A 70 -13.52 13.07 -11.29
C MET A 70 -14.81 12.31 -11.63
N ASN A 71 -15.63 12.84 -12.56
CA ASN A 71 -16.85 12.16 -13.00
C ASN A 71 -16.55 10.83 -13.70
N GLN A 72 -15.42 10.74 -14.41
CA GLN A 72 -15.04 9.52 -15.13
C GLN A 72 -14.37 8.48 -14.23
N HIS A 73 -13.46 8.89 -13.34
CA HIS A 73 -12.62 7.98 -12.56
C HIS A 73 -12.98 7.90 -11.07
N GLY A 74 -13.80 8.82 -10.59
CA GLY A 74 -14.07 9.03 -9.17
C GLY A 74 -13.08 10.00 -8.52
N ALA A 75 -13.54 10.74 -7.52
CA ALA A 75 -12.73 11.71 -6.81
C ALA A 75 -11.55 11.05 -6.07
N ASP A 76 -11.77 9.88 -5.46
CA ASP A 76 -10.73 9.15 -4.74
C ASP A 76 -9.58 8.69 -5.65
N ALA A 77 -9.87 8.31 -6.89
CA ALA A 77 -8.85 7.94 -7.85
C ALA A 77 -7.93 9.13 -8.20
N VAL A 78 -8.53 10.30 -8.40
CA VAL A 78 -7.78 11.54 -8.65
C VAL A 78 -6.97 11.94 -7.42
N ARG A 79 -7.57 11.89 -6.22
CA ARG A 79 -6.89 12.18 -4.96
C ARG A 79 -5.70 11.25 -4.74
N TRP A 80 -5.91 9.95 -4.87
CA TRP A 80 -4.84 8.96 -4.74
C TRP A 80 -3.69 9.24 -5.71
N TYR A 81 -4.01 9.49 -6.98
CA TYR A 81 -3.00 9.81 -7.98
C TYR A 81 -2.20 11.05 -7.60
N MET A 82 -2.87 12.10 -7.13
CA MET A 82 -2.23 13.36 -6.74
C MET A 82 -1.38 13.25 -5.46
N LEU A 83 -1.73 12.35 -4.55
CA LEU A 83 -1.03 12.18 -3.28
C LEU A 83 0.08 11.12 -3.34
N ALA A 84 -0.14 10.01 -4.05
CA ALA A 84 0.69 8.81 -3.94
C ALA A 84 1.53 8.48 -5.18
N ALA A 85 1.15 8.98 -6.39
CA ALA A 85 1.78 8.51 -7.63
C ALA A 85 3.18 9.08 -7.92
N GLY A 86 3.69 9.97 -7.09
CA GLY A 86 5.03 10.53 -7.24
C GLY A 86 5.29 11.65 -6.25
N SER A 87 6.55 12.12 -6.21
CA SER A 87 6.97 13.20 -5.32
C SER A 87 6.16 14.48 -5.57
N PRO A 88 5.56 15.08 -4.53
CA PRO A 88 4.69 16.25 -4.68
C PRO A 88 5.43 17.49 -5.22
N TRP A 89 6.72 17.64 -4.96
CA TRP A 89 7.55 18.76 -5.46
C TRP A 89 8.08 18.57 -6.88
N SER A 90 7.92 17.40 -7.47
CA SER A 90 8.32 17.12 -8.85
C SER A 90 7.18 17.40 -9.83
N ALA A 91 7.54 17.82 -11.06
CA ALA A 91 6.57 17.97 -12.13
C ALA A 91 5.90 16.62 -12.43
N ARG A 92 4.57 16.60 -12.54
CA ARG A 92 3.78 15.38 -12.69
C ARG A 92 2.95 15.40 -13.96
N ARG A 93 3.01 14.31 -14.73
CA ARG A 93 2.15 14.11 -15.88
C ARG A 93 0.81 13.52 -15.41
N VAL A 94 -0.28 14.15 -15.83
CA VAL A 94 -1.64 13.68 -15.50
C VAL A 94 -2.36 13.30 -16.79
N GLY A 95 -3.05 12.15 -16.76
CA GLY A 95 -3.84 11.65 -17.88
C GLY A 95 -4.78 10.53 -17.44
N HIS A 96 -5.77 10.24 -18.26
CA HIS A 96 -6.78 9.21 -17.98
C HIS A 96 -6.17 7.83 -17.75
N ASP A 97 -5.17 7.44 -18.54
CA ASP A 97 -4.53 6.12 -18.43
C ASP A 97 -3.81 5.95 -17.10
N ALA A 98 -3.07 6.98 -16.66
CA ALA A 98 -2.34 6.95 -15.41
C ALA A 98 -3.27 6.81 -14.19
N ILE A 99 -4.43 7.50 -14.21
CA ILE A 99 -5.44 7.40 -13.16
C ILE A 99 -6.15 6.04 -13.22
N SER A 100 -6.49 5.55 -14.41
CA SER A 100 -7.07 4.21 -14.59
C SER A 100 -6.18 3.10 -14.05
N ASP A 101 -4.86 3.23 -14.21
CA ASP A 101 -3.88 2.29 -13.66
C ASP A 101 -3.90 2.26 -12.13
N VAL A 102 -4.00 3.41 -11.49
CA VAL A 102 -4.13 3.52 -10.03
C VAL A 102 -5.42 2.84 -9.54
N VAL A 103 -6.55 3.11 -10.19
CA VAL A 103 -7.83 2.46 -9.87
C VAL A 103 -7.66 0.95 -9.92
N ARG A 104 -7.13 0.43 -11.03
CA ARG A 104 -7.00 -1.00 -11.25
C ARG A 104 -6.06 -1.70 -10.27
N LYS A 105 -4.90 -1.10 -10.00
CA LYS A 105 -3.84 -1.74 -9.20
C LYS A 105 -4.09 -1.64 -7.69
N THR A 106 -4.72 -0.57 -7.23
CA THR A 106 -4.84 -0.27 -5.80
C THR A 106 -6.29 -0.28 -5.33
N LEU A 107 -7.12 0.63 -5.84
CA LEU A 107 -8.47 0.80 -5.30
C LEU A 107 -9.39 -0.40 -5.57
N LEU A 108 -9.34 -0.97 -6.77
CA LEU A 108 -10.09 -2.19 -7.09
C LEU A 108 -9.57 -3.41 -6.34
N THR A 109 -8.26 -3.50 -6.10
CA THR A 109 -7.68 -4.59 -5.29
C THR A 109 -8.17 -4.52 -3.86
N TYR A 110 -8.16 -3.32 -3.25
CA TYR A 110 -8.74 -3.09 -1.93
C TYR A 110 -10.23 -3.45 -1.89
N TRP A 111 -11.02 -2.93 -2.84
CA TRP A 111 -12.46 -3.21 -2.94
C TRP A 111 -12.77 -4.70 -3.12
N ASN A 112 -12.03 -5.38 -3.99
CA ASN A 112 -12.20 -6.82 -4.21
C ASN A 112 -11.87 -7.65 -2.98
N THR A 113 -10.90 -7.20 -2.17
CA THR A 113 -10.55 -7.86 -0.90
C THR A 113 -11.69 -7.73 0.12
N ILE A 114 -12.33 -6.55 0.17
CA ILE A 114 -13.53 -6.32 1.01
C ILE A 114 -14.69 -7.20 0.53
N SER A 115 -14.95 -7.23 -0.78
CA SER A 115 -16.01 -8.05 -1.37
C SER A 115 -15.79 -9.55 -1.10
N PHE A 116 -14.53 -9.99 -1.19
CA PHE A 116 -14.15 -11.35 -0.83
C PHE A 116 -14.44 -11.64 0.65
N PHE A 117 -13.98 -10.76 1.54
CA PHE A 117 -14.25 -10.91 2.98
C PHE A 117 -15.75 -11.00 3.26
N THR A 118 -16.53 -10.04 2.74
CA THR A 118 -17.99 -9.97 2.98
C THR A 118 -18.70 -11.24 2.50
N LEU A 119 -18.29 -11.78 1.34
CA LEU A 119 -18.87 -13.01 0.80
C LEU A 119 -18.66 -14.18 1.76
N TYR A 120 -17.45 -14.40 2.23
CA TYR A 120 -17.13 -15.56 3.07
C TYR A 120 -17.55 -15.37 4.53
N ALA A 121 -17.50 -14.15 5.06
CA ALA A 121 -18.02 -13.83 6.38
C ALA A 121 -19.53 -14.08 6.48
N ASN A 122 -20.30 -13.67 5.47
CA ASN A 122 -21.74 -13.95 5.40
C ASN A 122 -22.03 -15.43 5.22
N ALA A 123 -21.24 -16.14 4.42
CA ALA A 123 -21.44 -17.59 4.22
C ALA A 123 -21.12 -18.43 5.48
N ALA A 124 -20.27 -17.92 6.35
CA ALA A 124 -19.89 -18.56 7.61
C ALA A 124 -20.69 -18.09 8.83
N ASP A 125 -21.68 -17.18 8.65
CA ASP A 125 -22.39 -16.50 9.75
C ASP A 125 -21.41 -15.91 10.78
N PHE A 126 -20.31 -15.31 10.27
CA PHE A 126 -19.18 -14.86 11.06
C PHE A 126 -19.51 -13.63 11.91
N GLU A 127 -19.18 -13.70 13.19
CA GLU A 127 -19.22 -12.58 14.12
C GLU A 127 -17.81 -12.15 14.50
N VAL A 128 -17.58 -10.83 14.52
CA VAL A 128 -16.27 -10.26 14.86
C VAL A 128 -15.94 -10.54 16.32
N SER A 129 -14.78 -11.10 16.55
CA SER A 129 -14.22 -11.34 17.89
C SER A 129 -12.83 -10.69 18.04
N LYS A 130 -12.20 -10.86 19.20
CA LYS A 130 -10.81 -10.46 19.39
C LYS A 130 -9.91 -11.34 18.51
N VAL A 131 -8.80 -10.74 18.02
CA VAL A 131 -7.79 -11.50 17.29
C VAL A 131 -7.32 -12.68 18.15
N SER A 132 -7.37 -13.88 17.57
CA SER A 132 -7.00 -15.13 18.24
C SER A 132 -5.51 -15.14 18.62
N THR A 133 -5.18 -15.92 19.62
CA THR A 133 -3.78 -16.28 19.96
C THR A 133 -3.28 -17.50 19.18
N ASP A 134 -4.18 -18.28 18.59
CA ASP A 134 -3.86 -19.47 17.79
C ASP A 134 -3.69 -19.10 16.31
N LEU A 135 -2.68 -18.27 16.04
CA LEU A 135 -2.39 -17.74 14.72
C LEU A 135 -1.47 -18.68 13.93
N THR A 136 -1.83 -18.91 12.66
CA THR A 136 -0.90 -19.54 11.70
C THR A 136 0.28 -18.62 11.37
N LEU A 137 1.28 -19.17 10.71
CA LEU A 137 2.44 -18.39 10.25
C LEU A 137 2.01 -17.22 9.34
N MET A 138 1.01 -17.46 8.46
CA MET A 138 0.52 -16.41 7.56
C MET A 138 -0.27 -15.33 8.29
N ASP A 139 -1.03 -15.68 9.33
CA ASP A 139 -1.73 -14.70 10.18
C ASP A 139 -0.73 -13.82 10.93
N LYS A 140 0.29 -14.43 11.53
CA LYS A 140 1.38 -13.71 12.21
C LYS A 140 2.12 -12.77 11.26
N TRP A 141 2.40 -13.23 10.04
CA TRP A 141 3.07 -12.42 9.04
C TRP A 141 2.23 -11.20 8.65
N ILE A 142 0.97 -11.37 8.28
CA ILE A 142 0.17 -10.23 7.82
C ILE A 142 -0.12 -9.22 8.93
N LEU A 143 -0.25 -9.69 10.19
CA LEU A 143 -0.37 -8.81 11.35
C LEU A 143 0.93 -8.06 11.64
N SER A 144 2.09 -8.69 11.42
CA SER A 144 3.39 -8.02 11.49
C SER A 144 3.49 -6.92 10.42
N GLU A 145 3.16 -7.24 9.16
CA GLU A 145 3.17 -6.25 8.07
C GLU A 145 2.19 -5.10 8.32
N LEU A 146 0.99 -5.37 8.89
CA LEU A 146 0.04 -4.34 9.28
C LEU A 146 0.63 -3.38 10.31
N ASN A 147 1.28 -3.90 11.34
CA ASN A 147 1.86 -3.05 12.38
C ASN A 147 3.06 -2.24 11.87
N LYS A 148 3.85 -2.78 10.98
CA LYS A 148 4.90 -2.04 10.24
C LYS A 148 4.29 -0.95 9.37
N LEU A 149 3.19 -1.26 8.66
CA LEU A 149 2.46 -0.29 7.86
C LEU A 149 1.97 0.89 8.72
N ILE A 150 1.33 0.63 9.86
CA ILE A 150 0.83 1.68 10.76
C ILE A 150 1.98 2.62 11.17
N LEU A 151 3.12 2.05 11.60
CA LEU A 151 4.31 2.83 11.98
C LEU A 151 4.86 3.65 10.81
N GLY A 152 4.97 3.03 9.63
CA GLY A 152 5.54 3.67 8.44
C GLY A 152 4.64 4.79 7.90
N VAL A 153 3.32 4.57 7.86
CA VAL A 153 2.36 5.59 7.39
C VAL A 153 2.30 6.77 8.37
N ASP A 154 2.27 6.50 9.67
CA ASP A 154 2.32 7.54 10.69
C ASP A 154 3.57 8.42 10.53
N GLN A 155 4.75 7.81 10.43
CA GLN A 155 6.01 8.51 10.24
C GLN A 155 6.06 9.30 8.92
N ALA A 156 5.55 8.73 7.82
CA ALA A 156 5.52 9.40 6.52
C ALA A 156 4.60 10.64 6.56
N LEU A 157 3.42 10.52 7.16
CA LEU A 157 2.49 11.64 7.29
C LEU A 157 3.00 12.73 8.23
N GLU A 158 3.68 12.38 9.34
CA GLU A 158 4.36 13.35 10.20
C GLU A 158 5.44 14.15 9.45
N ASN A 159 6.09 13.54 8.46
CA ASN A 159 7.05 14.19 7.58
C ASN A 159 6.42 14.88 6.35
N PHE A 160 5.10 14.90 6.24
CA PHE A 160 4.34 15.38 5.07
C PHE A 160 4.66 14.65 3.77
N ASP A 161 5.17 13.40 3.85
CA ASP A 161 5.48 12.55 2.69
C ASP A 161 4.28 11.67 2.33
N SER A 162 3.34 12.26 1.62
CA SER A 162 2.16 11.53 1.12
C SER A 162 2.50 10.46 0.09
N GLN A 163 3.62 10.59 -0.63
CA GLN A 163 4.08 9.60 -1.60
C GLN A 163 4.52 8.33 -0.89
N GLU A 164 5.37 8.43 0.13
CA GLU A 164 5.82 7.29 0.91
C GLU A 164 4.62 6.60 1.58
N ALA A 165 3.74 7.35 2.24
CA ALA A 165 2.52 6.80 2.83
C ALA A 165 1.69 6.01 1.80
N GLY A 166 1.47 6.57 0.60
CA GLY A 166 0.72 5.92 -0.46
C GLY A 166 1.40 4.67 -1.02
N GLN A 167 2.73 4.64 -1.13
CA GLN A 167 3.49 3.47 -1.54
C GLN A 167 3.40 2.33 -0.53
N LEU A 168 3.52 2.64 0.76
CA LEU A 168 3.36 1.67 1.84
C LEU A 168 1.95 1.05 1.85
N LEU A 169 0.92 1.88 1.71
CA LEU A 169 -0.47 1.44 1.63
C LEU A 169 -0.72 0.55 0.41
N ALA A 170 -0.21 0.92 -0.77
CA ALA A 170 -0.35 0.12 -1.98
C ALA A 170 0.36 -1.24 -1.87
N ALA A 171 1.55 -1.26 -1.28
CA ALA A 171 2.30 -2.49 -1.03
C ALA A 171 1.53 -3.43 -0.09
N PHE A 172 0.98 -2.91 1.01
CA PHE A 172 0.20 -3.71 1.93
C PHE A 172 -1.11 -4.24 1.33
N ILE A 173 -1.80 -3.46 0.49
CA ILE A 173 -2.99 -3.92 -0.25
C ILE A 173 -2.63 -5.12 -1.14
N ASP A 174 -1.48 -5.08 -1.81
CA ASP A 174 -0.96 -6.20 -2.61
C ASP A 174 -0.65 -7.42 -1.72
N ASP A 175 0.04 -7.22 -0.62
CA ASP A 175 0.39 -8.26 0.35
C ASP A 175 -0.86 -8.94 0.91
N LEU A 176 -1.85 -8.16 1.31
CA LEU A 176 -3.11 -8.65 1.88
C LEU A 176 -3.89 -9.47 0.84
N SER A 177 -4.09 -8.92 -0.36
CA SER A 177 -4.92 -9.53 -1.41
C SER A 177 -4.20 -10.69 -2.12
N ASN A 178 -3.01 -10.39 -2.68
CA ASN A 178 -2.32 -11.28 -3.61
C ASN A 178 -1.43 -12.31 -2.92
N TRP A 179 -1.21 -12.16 -1.61
CA TRP A 179 -0.45 -13.16 -0.86
C TRP A 179 -1.26 -13.75 0.29
N TYR A 180 -1.66 -12.98 1.29
CA TYR A 180 -2.38 -13.50 2.45
C TYR A 180 -3.72 -14.16 2.07
N VAL A 181 -4.62 -13.43 1.44
CA VAL A 181 -5.95 -13.95 1.03
C VAL A 181 -5.80 -15.12 0.08
N ARG A 182 -4.92 -15.01 -0.90
CA ARG A 182 -4.70 -16.09 -1.88
C ARG A 182 -4.15 -17.37 -1.23
N ARG A 183 -3.21 -17.25 -0.30
CA ARG A 183 -2.62 -18.38 0.41
C ARG A 183 -3.57 -19.00 1.43
N SER A 184 -4.40 -18.18 2.05
CA SER A 184 -5.38 -18.61 3.04
C SER A 184 -6.76 -18.95 2.46
N ARG A 185 -6.91 -18.98 1.11
CA ARG A 185 -8.20 -19.11 0.44
C ARG A 185 -9.02 -20.32 0.92
N ARG A 186 -8.37 -21.47 1.13
CA ARG A 186 -9.03 -22.68 1.61
C ARG A 186 -9.62 -22.48 3.02
N ARG A 187 -8.90 -21.81 3.91
CA ARG A 187 -9.38 -21.50 5.27
C ARG A 187 -10.65 -20.65 5.23
N PHE A 188 -10.70 -19.66 4.34
CA PHE A 188 -11.92 -18.85 4.16
C PHE A 188 -13.08 -19.68 3.63
N TRP A 189 -12.83 -20.62 2.72
CA TRP A 189 -13.87 -21.54 2.22
C TRP A 189 -14.40 -22.47 3.30
N ASP A 190 -13.54 -22.89 4.21
CA ASP A 190 -13.89 -23.76 5.34
C ASP A 190 -14.50 -22.96 6.53
N GLY A 191 -14.66 -21.64 6.41
CA GLY A 191 -15.23 -20.77 7.45
C GLY A 191 -14.34 -20.58 8.68
N ASP A 192 -12.99 -20.63 8.51
CA ASP A 192 -12.03 -20.49 9.61
C ASP A 192 -12.15 -19.10 10.26
N GLU A 193 -12.65 -19.05 11.48
CA GLU A 193 -12.89 -17.84 12.25
C GLU A 193 -11.60 -17.04 12.51
N VAL A 194 -10.46 -17.71 12.69
CA VAL A 194 -9.16 -17.06 12.93
C VAL A 194 -8.72 -16.29 11.68
N ALA A 195 -8.86 -16.91 10.49
CA ALA A 195 -8.57 -16.26 9.23
C ALA A 195 -9.51 -15.07 8.97
N LEU A 196 -10.82 -15.24 9.22
CA LEU A 196 -11.81 -14.17 9.05
C LEU A 196 -11.56 -13.01 10.00
N ASN A 197 -11.30 -13.25 11.30
CA ASN A 197 -10.96 -12.20 12.24
C ASN A 197 -9.66 -11.46 11.88
N THR A 198 -8.65 -12.19 11.46
CA THR A 198 -7.37 -11.59 11.02
C THR A 198 -7.59 -10.68 9.81
N LEU A 199 -8.34 -11.13 8.80
CA LEU A 199 -8.65 -10.34 7.62
C LEU A 199 -9.50 -9.12 7.97
N TYR A 200 -10.53 -9.27 8.80
CA TYR A 200 -11.35 -8.16 9.29
C TYR A 200 -10.49 -7.10 10.00
N PHE A 201 -9.61 -7.53 10.90
CA PHE A 201 -8.73 -6.63 11.63
C PHE A 201 -7.79 -5.86 10.68
N CYS A 202 -7.23 -6.55 9.68
CA CYS A 202 -6.43 -5.89 8.64
C CYS A 202 -7.26 -4.89 7.83
N LEU A 203 -8.45 -5.24 7.38
CA LEU A 203 -9.33 -4.36 6.60
C LEU A 203 -9.78 -3.13 7.39
N LYS A 204 -10.13 -3.29 8.67
CA LYS A 204 -10.51 -2.17 9.55
C LYS A 204 -9.37 -1.16 9.67
N ASN A 205 -8.17 -1.60 10.04
CA ASN A 205 -7.02 -0.71 10.20
C ASN A 205 -6.58 -0.08 8.87
N LEU A 206 -6.59 -0.86 7.78
CA LEU A 206 -6.29 -0.35 6.44
C LEU A 206 -7.29 0.74 6.03
N THR A 207 -8.59 0.58 6.34
CA THR A 207 -9.63 1.59 6.07
C THR A 207 -9.35 2.90 6.81
N LEU A 208 -8.95 2.82 8.09
CA LEU A 208 -8.55 3.98 8.89
C LEU A 208 -7.33 4.69 8.27
N LEU A 209 -6.30 3.93 7.88
CA LEU A 209 -5.09 4.48 7.26
C LEU A 209 -5.36 5.11 5.88
N LEU A 210 -6.31 4.57 5.13
CA LEU A 210 -6.69 5.07 3.80
C LEU A 210 -7.58 6.32 3.86
N ALA A 211 -8.31 6.54 4.95
CA ALA A 211 -9.32 7.60 5.07
C ALA A 211 -8.81 9.02 4.71
N PRO A 212 -7.59 9.45 5.10
CA PRO A 212 -7.08 10.76 4.70
C PRO A 212 -6.85 10.91 3.19
N MET A 213 -6.52 9.82 2.49
CA MET A 213 -6.16 9.84 1.08
C MET A 213 -7.36 9.57 0.16
N VAL A 214 -8.22 8.62 0.52
CA VAL A 214 -9.39 8.18 -0.27
C VAL A 214 -10.66 8.18 0.60
N PRO A 215 -11.14 9.37 0.98
CA PRO A 215 -12.16 9.54 2.00
C PRO A 215 -13.51 8.89 1.65
N PHE A 216 -13.91 8.89 0.38
CA PHE A 216 -15.25 8.42 0.01
C PHE A 216 -15.37 6.88 0.05
N ILE A 217 -14.37 6.16 -0.49
CA ILE A 217 -14.36 4.69 -0.41
C ILE A 217 -14.14 4.22 1.03
N ALA A 218 -13.28 4.90 1.79
CA ALA A 218 -13.03 4.58 3.19
C ALA A 218 -14.30 4.74 4.04
N GLU A 219 -15.04 5.85 3.86
CA GLU A 219 -16.31 6.06 4.53
C GLU A 219 -17.37 5.04 4.12
N HIS A 220 -17.45 4.73 2.83
CA HIS A 220 -18.38 3.71 2.35
C HIS A 220 -18.11 2.33 3.00
N VAL A 221 -16.85 1.92 3.08
CA VAL A 221 -16.45 0.67 3.75
C VAL A 221 -16.73 0.74 5.26
N TRP A 222 -16.47 1.86 5.89
CA TRP A 222 -16.78 2.08 7.30
C TRP A 222 -18.26 1.85 7.60
N GLN A 223 -19.15 2.48 6.83
CA GLN A 223 -20.58 2.37 7.02
C GLN A 223 -21.14 0.99 6.65
N SER A 224 -20.66 0.39 5.56
CA SER A 224 -21.24 -0.85 5.03
C SER A 224 -20.65 -2.13 5.62
N LEU A 225 -19.43 -2.07 6.18
CA LEU A 225 -18.74 -3.22 6.76
C LEU A 225 -18.45 -3.05 8.24
N ILE A 226 -17.70 -2.00 8.62
CA ILE A 226 -17.16 -1.91 9.98
C ILE A 226 -18.26 -1.64 11.01
N LYS A 227 -19.13 -0.68 10.76
CA LYS A 227 -20.27 -0.39 11.65
C LYS A 227 -21.33 -1.47 11.66
N VAL A 228 -21.51 -2.19 10.56
CA VAL A 228 -22.43 -3.32 10.51
C VAL A 228 -21.91 -4.47 11.37
N ALA A 229 -20.60 -4.74 11.31
CA ALA A 229 -19.97 -5.80 12.11
C ALA A 229 -19.78 -5.43 13.59
N GLN A 230 -19.63 -4.14 13.90
CA GLN A 230 -19.44 -3.63 15.28
C GLN A 230 -20.20 -2.30 15.42
N SER A 231 -21.41 -2.35 15.97
CA SER A 231 -22.34 -1.21 16.08
C SER A 231 -21.89 -0.10 17.05
N ASP A 232 -20.92 -0.36 17.92
CA ASP A 232 -20.34 0.59 18.87
C ASP A 232 -19.28 1.53 18.28
N GLN A 233 -18.98 1.40 16.99
CA GLN A 233 -18.02 2.27 16.30
C GLN A 233 -18.58 3.69 16.12
N VAL A 234 -17.66 4.67 16.07
CA VAL A 234 -18.00 6.09 15.81
C VAL A 234 -18.75 6.26 14.49
N GLU A 235 -19.50 7.36 14.36
CA GLU A 235 -20.42 7.60 13.24
C GLU A 235 -19.73 7.58 11.87
N SER A 236 -18.50 8.09 11.78
CA SER A 236 -17.75 8.19 10.54
C SER A 236 -16.31 7.74 10.73
N VAL A 237 -15.68 7.16 9.70
CA VAL A 237 -14.24 6.84 9.71
C VAL A 237 -13.39 8.08 9.98
N HIS A 238 -13.86 9.25 9.59
CA HIS A 238 -13.17 10.54 9.77
C HIS A 238 -13.26 11.09 11.18
N LEU A 239 -14.05 10.48 12.07
CA LEU A 239 -14.14 10.77 13.50
C LEU A 239 -13.44 9.72 14.36
N ALA A 240 -12.95 8.66 13.73
CA ALA A 240 -12.22 7.60 14.41
C ALA A 240 -10.76 8.03 14.68
N ASP A 241 -10.19 7.47 15.73
CA ASP A 241 -8.77 7.66 16.03
C ASP A 241 -7.90 6.98 14.99
N PHE A 242 -6.74 7.57 14.71
CA PHE A 242 -5.73 6.95 13.85
C PHE A 242 -5.20 5.67 14.52
N PRO A 243 -4.97 4.58 13.77
CA PRO A 243 -4.58 3.31 14.37
C PRO A 243 -3.21 3.36 15.04
N ILE A 244 -3.08 2.70 16.18
CA ILE A 244 -1.84 2.60 16.93
C ILE A 244 -1.25 1.20 16.74
N ALA A 245 0.04 1.14 16.36
CA ALA A 245 0.73 -0.12 16.16
C ALA A 245 1.03 -0.84 17.48
N ASP A 246 0.78 -2.14 17.52
CA ASP A 246 1.33 -3.02 18.54
C ASP A 246 2.73 -3.53 18.10
N LYS A 247 3.78 -2.89 18.61
CA LYS A 247 5.16 -3.24 18.30
C LYS A 247 5.54 -4.68 18.66
N LYS A 248 4.77 -5.34 19.54
CA LYS A 248 5.02 -6.73 19.91
C LYS A 248 4.65 -7.72 18.81
N LEU A 249 3.77 -7.31 17.89
CA LEU A 249 3.37 -8.11 16.74
C LEU A 249 4.34 -7.97 15.55
N VAL A 250 5.31 -7.06 15.60
CA VAL A 250 6.30 -6.89 14.54
C VAL A 250 7.36 -7.98 14.65
N ASP A 251 7.48 -8.80 13.59
CA ASP A 251 8.49 -9.87 13.45
C ASP A 251 9.28 -9.67 12.15
N GLU A 252 10.43 -8.99 12.27
CA GLU A 252 11.31 -8.70 11.13
C GLU A 252 11.92 -9.96 10.50
N ASN A 253 12.14 -11.01 11.27
CA ASN A 253 12.67 -12.27 10.75
C ASN A 253 11.63 -12.97 9.88
N LEU A 254 10.38 -13.00 10.34
CA LEU A 254 9.27 -13.56 9.58
C LEU A 254 9.01 -12.73 8.31
N SER A 255 8.97 -11.40 8.43
CA SER A 255 8.83 -10.46 7.28
C SER A 255 9.90 -10.72 6.23
N THR A 256 11.17 -10.79 6.64
CA THR A 256 12.31 -11.07 5.73
C THR A 256 12.18 -12.44 5.06
N SER A 257 11.78 -13.45 5.82
CA SER A 257 11.63 -14.82 5.32
C SER A 257 10.50 -14.92 4.27
N VAL A 258 9.35 -14.27 4.51
CA VAL A 258 8.25 -14.24 3.55
C VAL A 258 8.59 -13.37 2.33
N ALA A 259 9.29 -12.26 2.50
CA ALA A 259 9.78 -11.44 1.37
C ALA A 259 10.70 -12.26 0.45
N LEU A 260 11.64 -13.02 1.03
CA LEU A 260 12.48 -13.93 0.26
C LEU A 260 11.66 -15.03 -0.43
N SER A 261 10.66 -15.60 0.23
CA SER A 261 9.74 -16.58 -0.35
C SER A 261 9.02 -16.01 -1.59
N ARG A 262 8.46 -14.81 -1.48
CA ARG A 262 7.79 -14.14 -2.61
C ARG A 262 8.74 -13.92 -3.78
N ARG A 263 9.96 -13.47 -3.50
CA ARG A 263 10.99 -13.27 -4.54
C ARG A 263 11.35 -14.58 -5.25
N LEU A 264 11.52 -15.66 -4.50
CA LEU A 264 11.81 -16.98 -5.06
C LEU A 264 10.64 -17.52 -5.90
N VAL A 265 9.39 -17.28 -5.46
CA VAL A 265 8.20 -17.65 -6.24
C VAL A 265 8.14 -16.87 -7.56
N GLU A 266 8.42 -15.57 -7.53
CA GLU A 266 8.48 -14.72 -8.73
C GLU A 266 9.55 -15.23 -9.72
N LEU A 267 10.78 -15.45 -9.25
CA LEU A 267 11.88 -15.97 -10.05
C LEU A 267 11.57 -17.37 -10.62
N GLY A 268 11.00 -18.26 -9.79
CA GLY A 268 10.60 -19.58 -10.23
C GLY A 268 9.52 -19.57 -11.30
N ARG A 269 8.56 -18.63 -11.22
CA ARG A 269 7.55 -18.42 -12.26
C ARG A 269 8.16 -17.89 -13.56
N SER A 270 9.10 -16.95 -13.48
CA SER A 270 9.84 -16.43 -14.63
C SER A 270 10.62 -17.55 -15.31
N ALA A 271 11.38 -18.35 -14.56
CA ALA A 271 12.15 -19.47 -15.10
C ALA A 271 11.24 -20.52 -15.78
N ARG A 272 10.07 -20.81 -15.21
CA ARG A 272 9.08 -21.69 -15.85
C ARG A 272 8.54 -21.11 -17.15
N ALA A 273 8.24 -19.81 -17.18
CA ALA A 273 7.74 -19.12 -18.37
C ALA A 273 8.77 -19.10 -19.49
N GLU A 274 10.03 -18.80 -19.17
CA GLU A 274 11.15 -18.81 -20.11
C GLU A 274 11.41 -20.21 -20.70
N SER A 275 11.23 -21.26 -19.87
CA SER A 275 11.36 -22.66 -20.30
C SER A 275 10.10 -23.21 -20.96
N GLY A 276 9.04 -22.43 -21.15
CA GLY A 276 7.76 -22.86 -21.71
C GLY A 276 6.99 -23.87 -20.86
N VAL A 277 7.35 -24.03 -19.58
CA VAL A 277 6.73 -24.99 -18.65
C VAL A 277 5.57 -24.34 -17.91
N LYS A 278 4.33 -24.83 -18.13
CA LYS A 278 3.14 -24.30 -17.47
C LYS A 278 3.17 -24.55 -15.95
N ILE A 279 2.67 -23.59 -15.16
CA ILE A 279 2.63 -23.72 -13.68
C ILE A 279 1.85 -24.96 -13.19
N ARG A 280 0.86 -25.42 -13.95
CA ARG A 280 0.08 -26.62 -13.64
C ARG A 280 0.84 -27.94 -13.82
N GLN A 281 1.96 -27.94 -14.55
CA GLN A 281 2.78 -29.11 -14.71
C GLN A 281 3.69 -29.26 -13.51
N PRO A 282 3.59 -30.36 -12.72
CA PRO A 282 4.46 -30.56 -11.57
C PRO A 282 5.91 -30.80 -12.01
N LEU A 283 6.85 -30.26 -11.24
CA LEU A 283 8.28 -30.54 -11.41
C LEU A 283 8.80 -31.35 -10.22
N SER A 284 9.68 -32.27 -10.48
CA SER A 284 10.23 -33.16 -9.44
C SER A 284 11.11 -32.42 -8.46
N ARG A 285 11.89 -31.42 -8.93
CA ARG A 285 12.90 -30.74 -8.11
C ARG A 285 13.17 -29.33 -8.61
N ALA A 286 13.46 -28.40 -7.67
CA ALA A 286 14.13 -27.15 -7.96
C ALA A 286 15.32 -26.94 -7.04
N LEU A 287 16.35 -26.29 -7.59
CA LEU A 287 17.57 -25.91 -6.88
C LEU A 287 17.50 -24.41 -6.59
N VAL A 288 17.74 -24.04 -5.33
CA VAL A 288 17.64 -22.66 -4.87
C VAL A 288 18.99 -22.21 -4.31
N SER A 289 19.53 -21.13 -4.86
CA SER A 289 20.67 -20.42 -4.29
C SER A 289 20.25 -18.99 -3.97
N ALA A 290 20.10 -18.71 -2.68
CA ALA A 290 19.73 -17.36 -2.22
C ALA A 290 20.30 -17.07 -0.84
N PRO A 291 20.80 -15.84 -0.58
CA PRO A 291 21.15 -15.41 0.76
C PRO A 291 19.94 -15.55 1.70
N GLY A 292 20.15 -16.17 2.86
CA GLY A 292 19.06 -16.40 3.83
C GLY A 292 18.27 -17.70 3.65
N TRP A 293 18.45 -18.46 2.56
CA TRP A 293 17.74 -19.72 2.32
C TRP A 293 17.78 -20.69 3.51
N ALA A 294 18.94 -20.86 4.12
CA ALA A 294 19.13 -21.74 5.28
C ALA A 294 18.35 -21.30 6.54
N LYS A 295 17.92 -20.05 6.60
CA LYS A 295 17.17 -19.48 7.73
C LYS A 295 15.64 -19.58 7.55
N ILE A 296 15.18 -19.93 6.36
CA ILE A 296 13.74 -20.06 6.08
C ILE A 296 13.23 -21.35 6.74
N SER A 297 12.08 -21.25 7.43
CA SER A 297 11.41 -22.41 8.03
C SER A 297 10.90 -23.38 6.96
N GLU A 298 10.75 -24.66 7.35
CA GLU A 298 10.22 -25.69 6.44
C GLU A 298 8.78 -25.36 5.99
N GLU A 299 7.98 -24.69 6.83
CA GLU A 299 6.64 -24.25 6.48
C GLU A 299 6.69 -23.24 5.31
N ILE A 300 7.60 -22.25 5.37
CA ILE A 300 7.77 -21.29 4.25
C ILE A 300 8.31 -21.97 3.00
N LYS A 301 9.23 -22.94 3.12
CA LYS A 301 9.71 -23.73 1.97
C LYS A 301 8.58 -24.51 1.32
N THR A 302 7.67 -25.09 2.13
CA THR A 302 6.47 -25.75 1.65
C THR A 302 5.60 -24.79 0.85
N HIS A 303 5.40 -23.55 1.34
CA HIS A 303 4.66 -22.52 0.61
C HIS A 303 5.29 -22.21 -0.76
N ILE A 304 6.63 -22.13 -0.85
CA ILE A 304 7.32 -21.90 -2.14
C ILE A 304 7.09 -23.09 -3.09
N ALA A 305 7.22 -24.31 -2.57
CA ALA A 305 7.02 -25.53 -3.36
C ALA A 305 5.59 -25.62 -3.94
N GLU A 306 4.58 -25.33 -3.14
CA GLU A 306 3.18 -25.29 -3.57
C GLU A 306 2.92 -24.22 -4.64
N GLU A 307 3.43 -22.99 -4.42
CA GLU A 307 3.28 -21.87 -5.37
C GLU A 307 3.92 -22.14 -6.72
N LEU A 308 5.01 -22.90 -6.73
CA LEU A 308 5.75 -23.27 -7.92
C LEU A 308 5.34 -24.64 -8.47
N ASN A 309 4.47 -25.38 -7.79
CA ASN A 309 4.11 -26.76 -8.12
C ASN A 309 5.35 -27.66 -8.31
N ILE A 310 6.18 -27.71 -7.26
CA ILE A 310 7.46 -28.44 -7.22
C ILE A 310 7.41 -29.40 -6.05
N LEU A 311 7.83 -30.66 -6.28
CA LEU A 311 7.79 -31.71 -5.25
C LEU A 311 8.92 -31.57 -4.21
N LYS A 312 10.11 -31.08 -4.63
CA LYS A 312 11.26 -30.94 -3.75
C LYS A 312 12.03 -29.66 -4.03
N LEU A 313 12.39 -28.94 -2.94
CA LEU A 313 13.26 -27.77 -2.98
C LEU A 313 14.56 -28.07 -2.26
N ASP A 314 15.70 -27.95 -2.93
CA ASP A 314 17.02 -28.14 -2.35
C ASP A 314 17.85 -26.85 -2.45
N GLY A 315 18.55 -26.51 -1.37
CA GLY A 315 19.52 -25.41 -1.39
C GLY A 315 20.84 -25.87 -2.02
N ILE A 316 21.44 -25.00 -2.82
CA ILE A 316 22.78 -25.22 -3.40
C ILE A 316 23.67 -24.00 -3.18
N HIS A 317 24.98 -24.20 -3.18
CA HIS A 317 25.95 -23.12 -3.28
C HIS A 317 26.27 -22.84 -4.75
N VAL A 318 26.23 -21.55 -5.15
CA VAL A 318 26.49 -21.13 -6.56
C VAL A 318 27.88 -21.59 -7.05
N ALA A 319 28.87 -21.73 -6.15
CA ALA A 319 30.22 -22.22 -6.47
C ALA A 319 30.24 -23.71 -6.92
N GLU A 320 29.16 -24.47 -6.70
CA GLU A 320 29.05 -25.88 -7.09
C GLU A 320 28.36 -26.08 -8.45
N ALA A 321 27.94 -24.99 -9.10
CA ALA A 321 27.05 -25.09 -10.23
C ALA A 321 27.65 -24.51 -11.52
N ASP A 322 28.12 -25.35 -12.41
CA ASP A 322 28.11 -25.13 -13.87
C ASP A 322 26.66 -24.95 -14.42
N LEU A 323 25.70 -24.62 -13.57
CA LEU A 323 24.28 -24.64 -13.86
C LEU A 323 23.67 -23.24 -14.00
N VAL A 324 24.44 -22.17 -13.83
CA VAL A 324 23.91 -20.80 -13.82
C VAL A 324 24.63 -19.93 -14.86
N ASP A 325 23.93 -19.60 -15.94
CA ASP A 325 24.32 -18.49 -16.80
C ASP A 325 24.00 -17.15 -16.13
N VAL A 326 25.04 -16.39 -15.81
CA VAL A 326 24.90 -15.04 -15.23
C VAL A 326 24.92 -14.01 -16.37
N SER A 327 23.79 -13.38 -16.67
CA SER A 327 23.75 -12.20 -17.53
C SER A 327 23.56 -10.94 -16.71
N VAL A 328 24.43 -9.95 -16.86
CA VAL A 328 24.29 -8.62 -16.27
C VAL A 328 23.68 -7.70 -17.33
N LYS A 329 22.46 -7.17 -17.07
CA LYS A 329 21.89 -6.08 -17.86
C LYS A 329 22.08 -4.78 -17.08
N ALA A 330 22.77 -3.80 -17.69
CA ALA A 330 22.84 -2.45 -17.14
C ALA A 330 21.44 -1.81 -17.21
N ASN A 331 20.95 -1.31 -16.07
CA ASN A 331 19.79 -0.41 -16.04
C ASN A 331 20.32 1.00 -16.31
N PHE A 332 19.98 1.57 -17.45
CA PHE A 332 20.22 2.98 -17.79
C PHE A 332 19.00 3.82 -17.39
#